data_e278da5c91537fbf97fb4e2b93ff45da
#
_entry.id   e278da5c91537fbf97fb4e2b93ff45da
#
_cell.length_a   1.000
_cell.length_b   1.000
_cell.length_c   1.000
_cell.angle_alpha   90.00
_cell.angle_beta   90.00
_cell.angle_gamma   90.00
#
_symmetry.space_group_name_H-M   'P 1'
#
loop_
_entity.id
_entity.type
_entity.pdbx_description
1 polymer ?
#
loop_
_entity_poly.entity_id
_entity_poly.type
_entity_poly.pdbx_seq_one_letter_code
_entity_poly.pdbx_strand_id
1 'polypeptide(L)'
;MSIDIGSVQVALADLELGAKASNERSAYVAAVCCGLSQSAALSDAKSTSLGISEMIKSINEGFPNANKGRGYKPNTRETIRDDTVKAFLAHGILELENPNIPANSSKVRYKSTETLVRLLRSIQTDDYRTELARAKAVSDKLMSIYGRKRELDQTPVVLPNEDVMFISNEGQGPLVRAIVEKMLPRFAGGVSVLAIDTADGLKFPWEGKAGNQAAESVRELISEQPKTAVNTPIYPDVIAYDGDKGWLFLVEACNSEGVFDERRRSRLADLLGPRFPNMIFITCFNSRNEMKQWLPQLAWETEVWVADDPDHMIHLDGAKYLSPYIEN
;
A
#
# COMPACT_ATOMS: atom_id res chain seq x y z
N MET A 1 -4.52 41.37 -0.24
CA MET A 1 -3.22 40.65 -0.40
C MET A 1 -3.51 39.30 -1.02
N SER A 2 -2.74 38.85 -1.99
CA SER A 2 -2.92 37.52 -2.56
C SER A 2 -2.32 36.47 -1.61
N ILE A 3 -2.95 35.30 -1.52
CA ILE A 3 -2.44 34.20 -0.73
C ILE A 3 -1.08 33.72 -1.26
N ASP A 4 -0.13 33.52 -0.37
CA ASP A 4 1.14 32.86 -0.66
C ASP A 4 1.01 31.34 -0.38
N ILE A 5 0.91 30.55 -1.44
CA ILE A 5 0.81 29.10 -1.34
C ILE A 5 2.08 28.48 -0.74
N GLY A 6 3.23 29.13 -0.89
CA GLY A 6 4.47 28.69 -0.25
C GLY A 6 4.35 28.68 1.28
N SER A 7 3.72 29.70 1.87
CA SER A 7 3.45 29.73 3.32
C SER A 7 2.52 28.61 3.78
N VAL A 8 1.51 28.26 2.97
CA VAL A 8 0.64 27.09 3.26
C VAL A 8 1.44 25.79 3.17
N GLN A 9 2.31 25.66 2.17
CA GLN A 9 3.17 24.50 2.03
C GLN A 9 4.11 24.31 3.22
N VAL A 10 4.72 25.41 3.71
CA VAL A 10 5.55 25.40 4.91
C VAL A 10 4.75 24.96 6.12
N ALA A 11 3.55 25.46 6.32
CA ALA A 11 2.68 25.06 7.44
C ALA A 11 2.32 23.56 7.40
N LEU A 12 2.10 22.97 6.21
CA LEU A 12 1.91 21.54 6.06
C LEU A 12 3.19 20.72 6.35
N ALA A 13 4.34 21.25 5.98
CA ALA A 13 5.64 20.63 6.30
C ALA A 13 5.93 20.69 7.80
N ASP A 14 5.61 21.82 8.45
CA ASP A 14 5.75 21.99 9.90
C ASP A 14 4.82 21.04 10.68
N LEU A 15 3.69 20.60 10.11
CA LEU A 15 2.83 19.55 10.67
C LEU A 15 3.41 18.13 10.52
N GLU A 16 4.54 17.96 9.83
CA GLU A 16 5.20 16.66 9.63
C GLU A 16 4.36 15.61 8.90
N LEU A 17 3.51 16.04 7.95
CA LEU A 17 2.62 15.17 7.18
C LEU A 17 3.36 14.25 6.17
N GLY A 18 4.68 14.37 6.07
CA GLY A 18 5.50 13.69 5.08
C GLY A 18 5.52 14.40 3.71
N ALA A 19 6.58 14.14 2.93
CA ALA A 19 6.89 14.88 1.69
C ALA A 19 5.76 14.83 0.63
N LYS A 20 5.00 13.73 0.55
CA LYS A 20 3.89 13.59 -0.41
C LYS A 20 2.68 14.45 -0.05
N ALA A 21 2.44 14.68 1.25
CA ALA A 21 1.30 15.43 1.75
C ALA A 21 1.65 16.89 2.11
N SER A 22 2.90 17.33 1.97
CA SER A 22 3.36 18.70 2.20
C SER A 22 4.00 19.35 0.97
N ASN A 23 3.65 18.89 -0.23
CA ASN A 23 4.11 19.50 -1.48
C ASN A 23 3.16 20.63 -1.95
N GLU A 24 3.56 21.33 -3.03
CA GLU A 24 2.79 22.44 -3.61
C GLU A 24 1.33 22.04 -3.92
N ARG A 25 1.10 20.86 -4.52
CA ARG A 25 -0.24 20.36 -4.82
C ARG A 25 -1.09 20.21 -3.56
N SER A 26 -0.51 19.69 -2.49
CA SER A 26 -1.16 19.52 -1.20
C SER A 26 -1.52 20.86 -0.55
N ALA A 27 -0.67 21.89 -0.74
CA ALA A 27 -0.97 23.25 -0.29
C ALA A 27 -2.19 23.84 -1.01
N TYR A 28 -2.31 23.65 -2.33
CA TYR A 28 -3.51 24.04 -3.05
C TYR A 28 -4.76 23.30 -2.57
N VAL A 29 -4.66 21.99 -2.31
CA VAL A 29 -5.78 21.20 -1.75
C VAL A 29 -6.21 21.76 -0.40
N ALA A 30 -5.28 22.04 0.51
CA ALA A 30 -5.59 22.64 1.82
C ALA A 30 -6.28 24.01 1.66
N ALA A 31 -5.79 24.86 0.77
CA ALA A 31 -6.36 26.17 0.52
C ALA A 31 -7.81 26.07 0.00
N VAL A 32 -8.09 25.27 -1.04
CA VAL A 32 -9.46 25.17 -1.58
C VAL A 32 -10.41 24.48 -0.62
N CYS A 33 -9.96 23.53 0.19
CA CYS A 33 -10.77 22.94 1.26
C CYS A 33 -11.11 23.94 2.37
N CYS A 34 -10.37 25.05 2.46
CA CYS A 34 -10.69 26.19 3.32
C CYS A 34 -11.35 27.35 2.57
N GLY A 35 -11.87 27.12 1.37
CA GLY A 35 -12.60 28.13 0.59
C GLY A 35 -11.73 29.27 0.07
N LEU A 36 -10.42 29.09 -0.01
CA LEU A 36 -9.47 30.11 -0.44
C LEU A 36 -9.19 30.04 -1.95
N SER A 37 -8.90 31.20 -2.52
CA SER A 37 -8.41 31.39 -3.89
C SER A 37 -7.21 32.32 -3.88
N GLN A 38 -6.57 32.53 -5.03
CA GLN A 38 -5.39 33.40 -5.17
C GLN A 38 -5.61 34.82 -4.62
N SER A 39 -6.83 35.37 -4.75
CA SER A 39 -7.19 36.72 -4.31
C SER A 39 -7.67 36.80 -2.86
N ALA A 40 -7.86 35.65 -2.18
CA ALA A 40 -8.32 35.61 -0.80
C ALA A 40 -7.22 35.97 0.18
N ALA A 41 -7.56 36.40 1.39
CA ALA A 41 -6.64 36.46 2.51
C ALA A 41 -6.71 35.17 3.32
N LEU A 42 -5.60 34.79 3.99
CA LEU A 42 -5.58 33.61 4.86
C LEU A 42 -6.59 33.72 6.01
N SER A 43 -6.88 34.92 6.48
CA SER A 43 -7.94 35.22 7.47
C SER A 43 -9.35 34.80 7.01
N ASP A 44 -9.58 34.72 5.70
CA ASP A 44 -10.88 34.33 5.13
C ASP A 44 -11.13 32.82 5.10
N ALA A 45 -10.14 32.03 5.52
CA ALA A 45 -10.24 30.58 5.57
C ALA A 45 -11.47 30.15 6.38
N LYS A 46 -12.29 29.30 5.81
CA LYS A 46 -13.48 28.73 6.43
C LYS A 46 -13.65 27.28 6.01
N SER A 47 -14.30 26.48 6.84
CA SER A 47 -14.55 25.09 6.50
C SER A 47 -15.47 25.00 5.27
N THR A 48 -15.05 24.22 4.28
CA THR A 48 -15.84 23.87 3.10
C THR A 48 -15.81 22.36 2.88
N SER A 49 -16.80 21.86 2.15
CA SER A 49 -16.91 20.43 1.81
C SER A 49 -16.79 20.25 0.30
N LEU A 50 -15.81 19.45 -0.14
CA LEU A 50 -15.50 19.23 -1.55
C LEU A 50 -15.24 17.76 -1.85
N GLY A 51 -15.75 17.29 -3.00
CA GLY A 51 -15.26 16.06 -3.62
C GLY A 51 -13.92 16.29 -4.34
N ILE A 52 -13.14 15.24 -4.61
CA ILE A 52 -11.80 15.38 -5.22
C ILE A 52 -11.85 16.07 -6.57
N SER A 53 -12.87 15.79 -7.40
CA SER A 53 -13.05 16.48 -8.69
C SER A 53 -13.36 17.96 -8.52
N GLU A 54 -14.11 18.33 -7.49
CA GLU A 54 -14.40 19.73 -7.14
C GLU A 54 -13.15 20.43 -6.62
N MET A 55 -12.29 19.74 -5.85
CA MET A 55 -10.98 20.28 -5.43
C MET A 55 -10.15 20.67 -6.65
N ILE A 56 -10.02 19.76 -7.63
CA ILE A 56 -9.27 20.02 -8.87
C ILE A 56 -9.86 21.22 -9.61
N LYS A 57 -11.18 21.28 -9.75
CA LYS A 57 -11.87 22.39 -10.39
C LYS A 57 -11.60 23.71 -9.66
N SER A 58 -11.76 23.72 -8.34
CA SER A 58 -11.53 24.91 -7.52
C SER A 58 -10.07 25.37 -7.56
N ILE A 59 -9.10 24.44 -7.62
CA ILE A 59 -7.68 24.80 -7.79
C ILE A 59 -7.47 25.48 -9.15
N ASN A 60 -7.97 24.88 -10.23
CA ASN A 60 -7.76 25.42 -11.58
C ASN A 60 -8.44 26.77 -11.79
N GLU A 61 -9.61 26.99 -11.21
CA GLU A 61 -10.35 28.26 -11.31
C GLU A 61 -9.80 29.31 -10.34
N GLY A 62 -9.42 28.91 -9.13
CA GLY A 62 -9.01 29.81 -8.07
C GLY A 62 -7.54 30.18 -8.05
N PHE A 63 -6.67 29.37 -8.70
CA PHE A 63 -5.21 29.55 -8.70
C PHE A 63 -4.63 29.40 -10.12
N PRO A 64 -4.63 30.47 -10.94
CA PRO A 64 -4.18 30.42 -12.34
C PRO A 64 -2.73 29.92 -12.51
N ASN A 65 -1.88 30.11 -11.51
CA ASN A 65 -0.48 29.69 -11.53
C ASN A 65 -0.24 28.25 -11.06
N ALA A 66 -1.29 27.52 -10.64
CA ALA A 66 -1.16 26.15 -10.16
C ALA A 66 -0.52 25.25 -11.21
N ASN A 67 0.39 24.36 -10.76
CA ASN A 67 1.15 23.47 -11.64
C ASN A 67 1.86 24.22 -12.78
N LYS A 68 2.53 25.31 -12.46
CA LYS A 68 3.24 26.19 -13.44
C LYS A 68 2.30 26.74 -14.52
N GLY A 69 1.07 27.09 -14.14
CA GLY A 69 0.04 27.64 -15.04
C GLY A 69 -0.67 26.62 -15.95
N ARG A 70 -0.37 25.32 -15.77
CA ARG A 70 -1.01 24.24 -16.58
C ARG A 70 -2.29 23.69 -15.95
N GLY A 71 -2.53 24.01 -14.66
CA GLY A 71 -3.59 23.40 -13.88
C GLY A 71 -3.40 21.89 -13.65
N TYR A 72 -4.36 21.26 -13.00
CA TYR A 72 -4.38 19.82 -12.76
C TYR A 72 -5.42 19.13 -13.65
N LYS A 73 -5.05 18.00 -14.25
CA LYS A 73 -5.92 17.21 -15.13
C LYS A 73 -6.80 16.24 -14.29
N PRO A 74 -7.93 15.74 -14.84
CA PRO A 74 -8.81 14.81 -14.13
C PRO A 74 -8.13 13.53 -13.61
N ASN A 75 -7.11 13.02 -14.29
CA ASN A 75 -6.33 11.85 -13.85
C ASN A 75 -5.48 12.10 -12.61
N THR A 76 -5.29 13.36 -12.17
CA THR A 76 -4.64 13.70 -10.91
C THR A 76 -5.48 13.30 -9.67
N ARG A 77 -6.75 12.90 -9.86
CA ARG A 77 -7.67 12.52 -8.76
C ARG A 77 -7.10 11.46 -7.84
N GLU A 78 -6.53 10.40 -8.40
CA GLU A 78 -5.96 9.30 -7.61
C GLU A 78 -4.77 9.78 -6.78
N THR A 79 -3.88 10.55 -7.39
CA THR A 79 -2.73 11.11 -6.67
C THR A 79 -3.15 12.05 -5.54
N ILE A 80 -4.18 12.90 -5.76
CA ILE A 80 -4.72 13.76 -4.71
C ILE A 80 -5.33 12.92 -3.59
N ARG A 81 -6.12 11.89 -3.93
CA ARG A 81 -6.73 11.00 -2.96
C ARG A 81 -5.68 10.30 -2.11
N ASP A 82 -4.72 9.65 -2.77
CA ASP A 82 -3.81 8.72 -2.11
C ASP A 82 -2.63 9.41 -1.41
N ASP A 83 -2.05 10.44 -2.02
CA ASP A 83 -0.91 11.14 -1.45
C ASP A 83 -1.28 12.28 -0.49
N THR A 84 -2.44 12.94 -0.72
CA THR A 84 -2.80 14.15 0.04
C THR A 84 -3.99 13.90 0.98
N VAL A 85 -5.14 13.49 0.45
CA VAL A 85 -6.39 13.40 1.23
C VAL A 85 -6.30 12.33 2.31
N LYS A 86 -5.73 11.16 2.02
CA LYS A 86 -5.53 10.10 3.02
C LYS A 86 -4.66 10.59 4.19
N ALA A 87 -3.57 11.29 3.90
CA ALA A 87 -2.74 11.86 4.95
C ALA A 87 -3.49 12.94 5.75
N PHE A 88 -4.21 13.82 5.08
CA PHE A 88 -5.00 14.87 5.72
C PHE A 88 -6.08 14.31 6.66
N LEU A 89 -6.74 13.23 6.27
CA LEU A 89 -7.68 12.50 7.13
C LEU A 89 -6.97 11.89 8.34
N ALA A 90 -5.85 11.22 8.14
CA ALA A 90 -5.09 10.57 9.20
C ALA A 90 -4.58 11.55 10.25
N HIS A 91 -4.20 12.75 9.83
CA HIS A 91 -3.73 13.82 10.71
C HIS A 91 -4.84 14.76 11.21
N GLY A 92 -6.11 14.49 10.88
CA GLY A 92 -7.26 15.23 11.38
C GLY A 92 -7.39 16.67 10.87
N ILE A 93 -6.80 16.97 9.72
CA ILE A 93 -6.95 18.28 9.05
C ILE A 93 -8.05 18.29 8.00
N LEU A 94 -8.50 17.10 7.55
CA LEU A 94 -9.77 16.87 6.87
C LEU A 94 -10.60 15.83 7.63
N GLU A 95 -11.90 15.82 7.38
CA GLU A 95 -12.84 14.80 7.82
C GLU A 95 -13.79 14.40 6.68
N LEU A 96 -14.36 13.21 6.77
CA LEU A 96 -15.43 12.80 5.86
C LEU A 96 -16.73 13.50 6.26
N GLU A 97 -17.39 14.17 5.32
CA GLU A 97 -18.71 14.79 5.59
C GLU A 97 -19.77 13.73 5.92
N ASN A 98 -19.69 12.57 5.26
CA ASN A 98 -20.55 11.43 5.56
C ASN A 98 -19.72 10.13 5.57
N PRO A 99 -19.35 9.62 6.74
CA PRO A 99 -18.50 8.42 6.88
C PRO A 99 -19.19 7.13 6.42
N ASN A 100 -20.52 7.13 6.22
CA ASN A 100 -21.27 5.95 5.77
C ASN A 100 -21.26 5.75 4.26
N ILE A 101 -20.70 6.69 3.49
CA ILE A 101 -20.55 6.53 2.04
C ILE A 101 -19.28 5.72 1.75
N PRO A 102 -19.36 4.64 0.93
CA PRO A 102 -18.17 3.88 0.54
C PRO A 102 -17.07 4.76 -0.04
N ALA A 103 -15.82 4.53 0.35
CA ALA A 103 -14.67 5.38 0.02
C ALA A 103 -14.40 5.56 -1.49
N ASN A 104 -14.82 4.60 -2.32
CA ASN A 104 -14.71 4.64 -3.78
C ASN A 104 -15.92 5.28 -4.49
N SER A 105 -16.92 5.74 -3.75
CA SER A 105 -18.09 6.42 -4.30
C SER A 105 -17.74 7.82 -4.82
N SER A 106 -18.30 8.20 -5.96
CA SER A 106 -18.19 9.58 -6.48
C SER A 106 -18.88 10.63 -5.61
N LYS A 107 -19.70 10.20 -4.65
CA LYS A 107 -20.43 11.05 -3.70
C LYS A 107 -19.63 11.38 -2.43
N VAL A 108 -18.42 10.81 -2.27
CA VAL A 108 -17.57 11.10 -1.12
C VAL A 108 -17.15 12.56 -1.14
N ARG A 109 -17.34 13.22 0.00
CA ARG A 109 -16.94 14.62 0.23
C ARG A 109 -16.07 14.73 1.47
N TYR A 110 -15.14 15.63 1.40
CA TYR A 110 -14.16 15.91 2.44
C TYR A 110 -14.34 17.33 2.92
N LYS A 111 -14.37 17.49 4.23
CA LYS A 111 -14.55 18.79 4.88
C LYS A 111 -13.30 19.16 5.65
N SER A 112 -12.84 20.40 5.55
CA SER A 112 -11.75 20.88 6.39
C SER A 112 -12.19 21.00 7.85
N THR A 113 -11.33 20.51 8.75
CA THR A 113 -11.55 20.61 10.18
C THR A 113 -11.23 22.03 10.68
N GLU A 114 -11.72 22.36 11.86
CA GLU A 114 -11.38 23.62 12.52
C GLU A 114 -9.87 23.75 12.77
N THR A 115 -9.18 22.62 12.95
CA THR A 115 -7.71 22.56 13.09
C THR A 115 -7.00 23.16 11.87
N LEU A 116 -7.39 22.75 10.65
CA LEU A 116 -6.81 23.31 9.43
C LEU A 116 -7.17 24.77 9.26
N VAL A 117 -8.44 25.13 9.48
CA VAL A 117 -8.92 26.53 9.33
C VAL A 117 -8.14 27.48 10.24
N ARG A 118 -7.97 27.13 11.52
CA ARG A 118 -7.21 27.95 12.48
C ARG A 118 -5.74 28.04 12.11
N LEU A 119 -5.14 26.92 11.72
CA LEU A 119 -3.74 26.91 11.29
C LEU A 119 -3.54 27.86 10.10
N LEU A 120 -4.38 27.80 9.06
CA LEU A 120 -4.23 28.68 7.90
C LEU A 120 -4.45 30.15 8.27
N ARG A 121 -5.43 30.46 9.12
CA ARG A 121 -5.67 31.84 9.59
C ARG A 121 -4.52 32.41 10.39
N SER A 122 -3.77 31.56 11.09
CA SER A 122 -2.66 31.98 11.94
C SER A 122 -1.35 32.20 11.18
N ILE A 123 -1.23 31.72 9.93
CA ILE A 123 -0.03 31.92 9.11
C ILE A 123 0.26 33.42 9.01
N GLN A 124 1.51 33.82 9.27
CA GLN A 124 1.99 35.22 9.32
C GLN A 124 1.40 36.06 10.47
N THR A 125 0.89 35.42 11.52
CA THR A 125 0.50 36.09 12.78
C THR A 125 1.34 35.56 13.94
N ASP A 126 1.30 36.27 15.09
CA ASP A 126 2.00 35.85 16.32
C ASP A 126 1.43 34.53 16.88
N ASP A 127 0.20 34.18 16.53
CA ASP A 127 -0.48 32.98 16.99
C ASP A 127 -0.05 31.69 16.26
N TYR A 128 0.74 31.81 15.16
CA TYR A 128 1.08 30.65 14.33
C TYR A 128 1.69 29.49 15.11
N ARG A 129 2.66 29.79 15.99
CA ARG A 129 3.32 28.73 16.79
C ARG A 129 2.35 28.02 17.74
N THR A 130 1.40 28.77 18.30
CA THR A 130 0.38 28.23 19.21
C THR A 130 -0.60 27.33 18.45
N GLU A 131 -1.11 27.77 17.29
CA GLU A 131 -2.05 26.97 16.48
C GLU A 131 -1.34 25.77 15.82
N LEU A 132 -0.08 25.88 15.44
CA LEU A 132 0.72 24.76 14.96
C LEU A 132 0.91 23.69 16.07
N ALA A 133 1.26 24.10 17.29
CA ALA A 133 1.41 23.15 18.41
C ALA A 133 0.08 22.44 18.72
N ARG A 134 -1.04 23.16 18.66
CA ARG A 134 -2.38 22.59 18.81
C ARG A 134 -2.70 21.58 17.70
N ALA A 135 -2.42 21.92 16.46
CA ALA A 135 -2.65 21.04 15.31
C ALA A 135 -1.77 19.77 15.39
N LYS A 136 -0.50 19.90 15.80
CA LYS A 136 0.37 18.74 16.07
C LYS A 136 -0.19 17.84 17.17
N ALA A 137 -0.65 18.39 18.28
CA ALA A 137 -1.24 17.59 19.36
C ALA A 137 -2.48 16.79 18.91
N VAL A 138 -3.33 17.37 18.04
CA VAL A 138 -4.47 16.65 17.43
C VAL A 138 -3.97 15.53 16.53
N SER A 139 -3.00 15.83 15.67
CA SER A 139 -2.37 14.88 14.77
C SER A 139 -1.75 13.69 15.53
N ASP A 140 -0.92 13.95 16.53
CA ASP A 140 -0.26 12.92 17.36
C ASP A 140 -1.26 12.02 18.06
N LYS A 141 -2.34 12.61 18.59
CA LYS A 141 -3.42 11.85 19.22
C LYS A 141 -4.10 10.91 18.22
N LEU A 142 -4.43 11.39 17.04
CA LEU A 142 -5.05 10.57 16.00
C LEU A 142 -4.09 9.49 15.50
N MET A 143 -2.84 9.84 15.24
CA MET A 143 -1.82 8.87 14.81
C MET A 143 -1.59 7.80 15.88
N SER A 144 -1.64 8.13 17.18
CA SER A 144 -1.57 7.14 18.25
C SER A 144 -2.78 6.21 18.27
N ILE A 145 -3.97 6.71 17.96
CA ILE A 145 -5.19 5.90 17.84
C ILE A 145 -5.12 4.97 16.62
N TYR A 146 -4.67 5.49 15.48
CA TYR A 146 -4.46 4.67 14.27
C TYR A 146 -3.34 3.65 14.46
N GLY A 147 -2.26 4.00 15.16
CA GLY A 147 -1.20 3.07 15.54
C GLY A 147 -1.74 1.92 16.40
N ARG A 148 -2.51 2.23 17.46
CA ARG A 148 -3.16 1.21 18.29
C ARG A 148 -4.18 0.37 17.53
N LYS A 149 -4.93 0.98 16.61
CA LYS A 149 -5.86 0.22 15.76
C LYS A 149 -5.10 -0.74 14.85
N ARG A 150 -3.99 -0.31 14.24
CA ARG A 150 -3.10 -1.19 13.47
C ARG A 150 -2.54 -2.33 14.31
N GLU A 151 -2.13 -2.08 15.55
CA GLU A 151 -1.68 -3.13 16.47
C GLU A 151 -2.80 -4.10 16.83
N LEU A 152 -4.06 -3.62 16.99
CA LEU A 152 -5.23 -4.45 17.26
C LEU A 152 -5.71 -5.23 16.01
N ASP A 153 -5.45 -4.71 14.81
CA ASP A 153 -5.79 -5.36 13.54
C ASP A 153 -4.69 -6.33 13.05
N GLN A 154 -3.64 -6.55 13.85
CA GLN A 154 -2.60 -7.53 13.55
C GLN A 154 -3.01 -8.93 13.99
N THR A 155 -2.70 -9.90 13.17
CA THR A 155 -2.91 -11.32 13.44
C THR A 155 -1.58 -12.02 13.64
N PRO A 156 -1.42 -12.84 14.70
CA PRO A 156 -0.23 -13.67 14.84
C PRO A 156 -0.21 -14.74 13.75
N VAL A 157 0.96 -14.95 13.17
CA VAL A 157 1.27 -16.01 12.20
C VAL A 157 2.38 -16.86 12.77
N VAL A 158 2.14 -18.16 12.82
CA VAL A 158 3.14 -19.13 13.26
C VAL A 158 3.95 -19.57 12.04
N LEU A 159 5.24 -19.28 12.07
CA LEU A 159 6.17 -19.67 11.01
C LEU A 159 6.53 -21.16 11.10
N PRO A 160 7.05 -21.79 10.02
CA PRO A 160 7.44 -23.20 10.03
C PRO A 160 8.50 -23.55 11.10
N ASN A 161 9.29 -22.60 11.55
CA ASN A 161 10.28 -22.73 12.63
C ASN A 161 9.72 -22.43 14.04
N GLU A 162 8.40 -22.40 14.18
CA GLU A 162 7.65 -22.12 15.42
C GLU A 162 7.77 -20.67 15.94
N ASP A 163 8.50 -19.79 15.27
CA ASP A 163 8.50 -18.36 15.60
C ASP A 163 7.14 -17.75 15.30
N VAL A 164 6.77 -16.73 16.07
CA VAL A 164 5.54 -15.98 15.85
C VAL A 164 5.87 -14.57 15.36
N MET A 165 5.23 -14.16 14.28
CA MET A 165 5.27 -12.78 13.82
C MET A 165 3.86 -12.22 13.68
N PHE A 166 3.74 -10.92 13.69
CA PHE A 166 2.46 -10.24 13.52
C PHE A 166 2.39 -9.61 12.14
N ILE A 167 1.30 -9.84 11.42
CA ILE A 167 1.01 -9.26 10.12
C ILE A 167 -0.34 -8.54 10.15
N SER A 168 -0.54 -7.57 9.25
CA SER A 168 -1.83 -6.93 9.08
C SER A 168 -2.91 -7.94 8.69
N ASN A 169 -4.10 -7.79 9.27
CA ASN A 169 -5.29 -8.56 8.88
C ASN A 169 -6.05 -7.92 7.71
N GLU A 170 -5.55 -6.79 7.19
CA GLU A 170 -6.14 -6.09 6.04
C GLU A 170 -5.66 -6.69 4.71
N GLY A 171 -6.46 -6.50 3.65
CA GLY A 171 -6.11 -6.91 2.29
C GLY A 171 -5.86 -8.41 2.16
N GLN A 172 -4.66 -8.78 1.71
CA GLN A 172 -4.24 -10.19 1.55
C GLN A 172 -3.77 -10.86 2.86
N GLY A 173 -3.68 -10.14 3.98
CA GLY A 173 -3.15 -10.68 5.24
C GLY A 173 -3.75 -12.02 5.67
N PRO A 174 -5.08 -12.23 5.66
CA PRO A 174 -5.68 -13.53 5.98
C PRO A 174 -5.23 -14.67 5.05
N LEU A 175 -5.06 -14.38 3.76
CA LEU A 175 -4.60 -15.37 2.79
C LEU A 175 -3.10 -15.65 2.97
N VAL A 176 -2.28 -14.63 3.22
CA VAL A 176 -0.85 -14.78 3.56
C VAL A 176 -0.68 -15.65 4.80
N ARG A 177 -1.51 -15.43 5.84
CA ARG A 177 -1.52 -16.31 7.01
C ARG A 177 -1.84 -17.76 6.64
N ALA A 178 -2.86 -17.98 5.82
CA ALA A 178 -3.25 -19.32 5.39
C ALA A 178 -2.13 -20.01 4.56
N ILE A 179 -1.42 -19.24 3.74
CA ILE A 179 -0.23 -19.71 3.01
C ILE A 179 0.83 -20.22 3.99
N VAL A 180 1.20 -19.40 4.98
CA VAL A 180 2.28 -19.76 5.93
C VAL A 180 1.88 -20.92 6.84
N GLU A 181 0.67 -20.90 7.40
CA GLU A 181 0.23 -21.88 8.41
C GLU A 181 -0.38 -23.16 7.82
N LYS A 182 -0.88 -23.13 6.58
CA LYS A 182 -1.57 -24.28 5.98
C LYS A 182 -0.89 -24.82 4.74
N MET A 183 -0.55 -23.95 3.78
CA MET A 183 0.02 -24.39 2.50
C MET A 183 1.48 -24.82 2.66
N LEU A 184 2.34 -23.97 3.22
CA LEU A 184 3.77 -24.30 3.36
C LEU A 184 4.02 -25.60 4.15
N PRO A 185 3.38 -25.87 5.31
CA PRO A 185 3.57 -27.12 6.02
C PRO A 185 3.16 -28.38 5.24
N ARG A 186 2.19 -28.26 4.32
CA ARG A 186 1.70 -29.38 3.53
C ARG A 186 2.55 -29.70 2.31
N PHE A 187 2.98 -28.68 1.60
CA PHE A 187 3.63 -28.82 0.30
C PHE A 187 5.11 -28.47 0.29
N ALA A 188 5.57 -27.76 1.32
CA ALA A 188 6.93 -27.29 1.46
C ALA A 188 7.45 -27.47 2.90
N GLY A 189 7.29 -28.70 3.45
CA GLY A 189 7.70 -28.98 4.84
C GLY A 189 9.19 -28.72 5.05
N GLY A 190 9.53 -28.07 6.17
CA GLY A 190 10.93 -27.78 6.54
C GLY A 190 11.51 -26.49 5.91
N VAL A 191 10.70 -25.68 5.24
CA VAL A 191 11.17 -24.41 4.65
C VAL A 191 11.39 -23.32 5.68
N SER A 192 12.31 -22.41 5.38
CA SER A 192 12.47 -21.14 6.05
C SER A 192 11.72 -20.06 5.29
N VAL A 193 10.85 -19.30 5.96
CA VAL A 193 10.20 -18.11 5.37
C VAL A 193 11.21 -16.98 5.36
N LEU A 194 11.56 -16.47 4.19
CA LEU A 194 12.58 -15.45 4.00
C LEU A 194 12.04 -14.05 4.00
N ALA A 195 10.85 -13.85 3.40
CA ALA A 195 10.17 -12.55 3.34
C ALA A 195 8.66 -12.73 3.30
N ILE A 196 7.93 -11.76 3.89
CA ILE A 196 6.47 -11.65 3.83
C ILE A 196 6.12 -10.19 3.54
N ASP A 197 5.30 -9.96 2.50
CA ASP A 197 4.73 -8.65 2.19
C ASP A 197 3.24 -8.63 2.53
N THR A 198 2.81 -7.56 3.19
CA THR A 198 1.42 -7.35 3.58
C THR A 198 1.09 -5.85 3.52
N ALA A 199 -0.13 -5.47 3.89
CA ALA A 199 -0.52 -4.05 3.97
C ALA A 199 0.39 -3.21 4.89
N ASP A 200 1.11 -3.86 5.83
CA ASP A 200 2.11 -3.19 6.70
C ASP A 200 3.50 -3.05 6.03
N GLY A 201 3.65 -3.56 4.81
CA GLY A 201 4.89 -3.62 4.05
C GLY A 201 5.68 -4.90 4.24
N LEU A 202 6.84 -4.94 3.57
CA LEU A 202 7.73 -6.11 3.53
C LEU A 202 8.43 -6.34 4.88
N LYS A 203 8.32 -7.57 5.38
CA LYS A 203 8.93 -8.02 6.64
C LYS A 203 9.88 -9.19 6.37
N PHE A 204 10.97 -9.22 7.12
CA PHE A 204 11.96 -10.29 7.08
C PHE A 204 11.96 -11.03 8.43
N PRO A 205 11.38 -12.25 8.53
CA PRO A 205 11.23 -12.99 9.79
C PRO A 205 12.55 -13.37 10.48
N TRP A 206 13.65 -13.34 9.75
CA TRP A 206 14.99 -13.68 10.20
C TRP A 206 15.84 -12.46 10.56
N GLU A 207 15.31 -11.24 10.47
CA GLU A 207 16.05 -10.01 10.76
C GLU A 207 16.61 -10.04 12.19
N GLY A 208 17.92 -9.82 12.30
CA GLY A 208 18.64 -9.93 13.58
C GLY A 208 19.09 -11.34 13.97
N LYS A 209 18.82 -12.38 13.15
CA LYS A 209 19.30 -13.75 13.36
C LYS A 209 20.47 -14.03 12.42
N ALA A 210 21.61 -14.45 12.97
CA ALA A 210 22.80 -14.76 12.18
C ALA A 210 22.62 -16.06 11.35
N GLY A 211 23.16 -16.08 10.13
CA GLY A 211 23.48 -17.30 9.42
C GLY A 211 22.51 -17.80 8.35
N ASN A 212 21.52 -17.00 7.89
CA ASN A 212 20.69 -17.40 6.75
C ASN A 212 21.15 -16.71 5.46
N GLN A 213 22.11 -17.32 4.76
CA GLN A 213 22.67 -16.79 3.52
C GLN A 213 21.61 -16.60 2.40
N ALA A 214 20.63 -17.49 2.30
CA ALA A 214 19.54 -17.36 1.33
C ALA A 214 18.68 -16.11 1.62
N ALA A 215 18.41 -15.84 2.89
CA ALA A 215 17.68 -14.67 3.32
C ALA A 215 18.43 -13.36 3.03
N GLU A 216 19.72 -13.32 3.27
CA GLU A 216 20.56 -12.17 2.92
C GLU A 216 20.57 -11.93 1.41
N SER A 217 20.71 -12.99 0.61
CA SER A 217 20.67 -12.91 -0.85
C SER A 217 19.33 -12.38 -1.38
N VAL A 218 18.21 -12.82 -0.83
CA VAL A 218 16.87 -12.31 -1.21
C VAL A 218 16.73 -10.84 -0.83
N ARG A 219 17.17 -10.45 0.38
CA ARG A 219 17.11 -9.06 0.84
C ARG A 219 17.92 -8.12 -0.06
N GLU A 220 19.15 -8.51 -0.42
CA GLU A 220 19.98 -7.74 -1.33
C GLU A 220 19.30 -7.54 -2.68
N LEU A 221 18.83 -8.62 -3.31
CA LEU A 221 18.16 -8.57 -4.61
C LEU A 221 16.90 -7.71 -4.60
N ILE A 222 16.11 -7.74 -3.53
CA ILE A 222 14.93 -6.88 -3.36
C ILE A 222 15.36 -5.42 -3.18
N SER A 223 16.42 -5.16 -2.40
CA SER A 223 16.89 -3.80 -2.09
C SER A 223 17.53 -3.10 -3.29
N GLU A 224 18.13 -3.84 -4.20
CA GLU A 224 18.75 -3.34 -5.43
C GLU A 224 17.73 -2.92 -6.50
N GLN A 225 16.44 -3.28 -6.34
CA GLN A 225 15.42 -2.90 -7.31
C GLN A 225 15.16 -1.40 -7.29
N PRO A 226 15.12 -0.73 -8.47
CA PRO A 226 14.84 0.69 -8.54
C PRO A 226 13.43 0.98 -7.99
N LYS A 227 13.34 1.83 -6.98
CA LYS A 227 12.09 2.37 -6.45
C LYS A 227 11.50 3.39 -7.45
N THR A 228 11.05 2.92 -8.62
CA THR A 228 10.41 3.80 -9.58
C THR A 228 8.91 3.89 -9.29
N ALA A 229 8.37 5.08 -9.39
CA ALA A 229 6.99 5.44 -9.05
C ALA A 229 5.89 4.74 -9.89
N VAL A 230 6.24 3.80 -10.75
CA VAL A 230 5.35 3.12 -11.71
C VAL A 230 5.29 1.61 -11.46
N ASN A 231 6.11 1.07 -10.57
CA ASN A 231 6.22 -0.38 -10.41
C ASN A 231 5.50 -0.87 -9.16
N THR A 232 4.46 -1.66 -9.36
CA THR A 232 4.03 -2.71 -8.42
C THR A 232 5.29 -3.44 -7.94
N PRO A 233 5.41 -3.74 -6.64
CA PRO A 233 6.54 -4.53 -6.14
C PRO A 233 6.72 -5.79 -6.99
N ILE A 234 7.96 -6.06 -7.40
CA ILE A 234 8.24 -7.20 -8.27
C ILE A 234 8.17 -8.50 -7.47
N TYR A 235 8.52 -8.43 -6.17
CA TYR A 235 8.56 -9.58 -5.29
C TYR A 235 7.16 -10.05 -4.89
N PRO A 236 6.98 -11.36 -4.67
CA PRO A 236 5.71 -11.94 -4.24
C PRO A 236 5.44 -11.71 -2.74
N ASP A 237 4.22 -12.01 -2.33
CA ASP A 237 3.77 -11.81 -0.93
C ASP A 237 4.50 -12.68 0.08
N VAL A 238 4.89 -13.91 -0.31
CA VAL A 238 5.69 -14.80 0.54
C VAL A 238 6.84 -15.40 -0.26
N ILE A 239 8.04 -15.34 0.31
CA ILE A 239 9.22 -16.01 -0.22
C ILE A 239 9.70 -16.99 0.85
N ALA A 240 9.81 -18.28 0.49
CA ALA A 240 10.30 -19.32 1.37
C ALA A 240 11.37 -20.18 0.67
N TYR A 241 12.26 -20.79 1.44
CA TYR A 241 13.39 -21.57 0.91
C TYR A 241 13.55 -22.89 1.63
N ASP A 242 13.65 -23.96 0.85
CA ASP A 242 14.03 -25.29 1.31
C ASP A 242 15.53 -25.46 1.08
N GLY A 243 16.31 -25.39 2.15
CA GLY A 243 17.76 -25.48 2.09
C GLY A 243 18.27 -26.88 1.71
N ASP A 244 17.52 -27.93 2.01
CA ASP A 244 17.91 -29.32 1.70
C ASP A 244 17.73 -29.63 0.21
N LYS A 245 16.67 -29.12 -0.40
CA LYS A 245 16.37 -29.32 -1.83
C LYS A 245 16.94 -28.21 -2.72
N GLY A 246 17.30 -27.06 -2.13
CA GLY A 246 17.69 -25.87 -2.87
C GLY A 246 16.52 -25.24 -3.65
N TRP A 247 15.28 -25.34 -3.14
CA TRP A 247 14.07 -24.85 -3.79
C TRP A 247 13.63 -23.51 -3.20
N LEU A 248 13.43 -22.53 -4.07
CA LEU A 248 12.88 -21.23 -3.70
C LEU A 248 11.38 -21.19 -4.07
N PHE A 249 10.54 -21.04 -3.06
CA PHE A 249 9.10 -20.88 -3.22
C PHE A 249 8.76 -19.41 -3.30
N LEU A 250 8.14 -19.00 -4.39
CA LEU A 250 7.63 -17.67 -4.65
C LEU A 250 6.11 -17.75 -4.66
N VAL A 251 5.48 -17.15 -3.66
CA VAL A 251 4.05 -17.36 -3.41
C VAL A 251 3.31 -16.02 -3.43
N GLU A 252 2.30 -15.94 -4.27
CA GLU A 252 1.45 -14.76 -4.45
C GLU A 252 0.07 -15.00 -3.86
N ALA A 253 -0.39 -14.10 -3.01
CA ALA A 253 -1.72 -14.10 -2.40
C ALA A 253 -2.66 -13.22 -3.24
N CYS A 254 -3.37 -13.81 -4.20
CA CYS A 254 -4.26 -13.08 -5.08
C CYS A 254 -5.59 -12.76 -4.38
N ASN A 255 -5.81 -11.50 -4.06
CA ASN A 255 -7.09 -10.99 -3.54
C ASN A 255 -7.79 -10.09 -4.57
N SER A 256 -7.14 -9.02 -5.01
CA SER A 256 -7.69 -8.08 -6.00
C SER A 256 -6.71 -7.75 -7.14
N GLU A 257 -5.45 -8.04 -6.95
CA GLU A 257 -4.37 -7.78 -7.91
C GLU A 257 -3.35 -8.91 -7.85
N GLY A 258 -2.81 -9.24 -9.02
CA GLY A 258 -1.61 -10.05 -9.16
C GLY A 258 -1.81 -11.57 -9.07
N VAL A 259 -1.54 -12.20 -10.20
CA VAL A 259 -1.23 -13.63 -10.30
C VAL A 259 0.17 -13.74 -10.89
N PHE A 260 0.77 -14.91 -10.85
CA PHE A 260 1.92 -15.18 -11.70
C PHE A 260 1.45 -15.35 -13.15
N ASP A 261 1.43 -14.25 -13.88
CA ASP A 261 1.35 -14.25 -15.34
C ASP A 261 2.74 -14.53 -15.92
N GLU A 262 2.81 -14.80 -17.23
CA GLU A 262 4.04 -15.14 -17.93
C GLU A 262 5.12 -14.04 -17.80
N ARG A 263 4.69 -12.77 -17.81
CA ARG A 263 5.60 -11.64 -17.69
C ARG A 263 6.20 -11.55 -16.30
N ARG A 264 5.39 -11.73 -15.26
CA ARG A 264 5.84 -11.64 -13.86
C ARG A 264 6.72 -12.82 -13.50
N ARG A 265 6.34 -14.03 -13.95
CA ARG A 265 7.14 -15.26 -13.79
C ARG A 265 8.53 -15.08 -14.41
N SER A 266 8.60 -14.69 -15.70
CA SER A 266 9.87 -14.48 -16.40
C SER A 266 10.74 -13.44 -15.71
N ARG A 267 10.17 -12.33 -15.29
CA ARG A 267 10.87 -11.25 -14.62
C ARG A 267 11.51 -11.67 -13.30
N LEU A 268 10.79 -12.46 -12.50
CA LEU A 268 11.32 -13.01 -11.26
C LEU A 268 12.38 -14.09 -11.52
N ALA A 269 12.19 -14.90 -12.55
CA ALA A 269 13.17 -15.89 -12.98
C ALA A 269 14.48 -15.23 -13.43
N ASP A 270 14.43 -14.14 -14.16
CA ASP A 270 15.62 -13.38 -14.57
C ASP A 270 16.34 -12.75 -13.37
N LEU A 271 15.57 -12.22 -12.41
CA LEU A 271 16.10 -11.54 -11.23
C LEU A 271 16.76 -12.51 -10.22
N LEU A 272 16.05 -13.58 -9.88
CA LEU A 272 16.42 -14.49 -8.81
C LEU A 272 17.18 -15.71 -9.31
N GLY A 273 16.98 -16.12 -10.56
CA GLY A 273 17.52 -17.33 -11.15
C GLY A 273 19.05 -17.48 -11.06
N PRO A 274 19.86 -16.43 -11.23
CA PRO A 274 21.30 -16.52 -11.05
C PRO A 274 21.76 -17.04 -9.67
N ARG A 275 20.97 -16.78 -8.62
CA ARG A 275 21.25 -17.23 -7.26
C ARG A 275 20.37 -18.43 -6.84
N PHE A 276 19.18 -18.56 -7.41
CA PHE A 276 18.19 -19.59 -7.06
C PHE A 276 17.66 -20.27 -8.34
N PRO A 277 18.36 -21.26 -8.89
CA PRO A 277 17.97 -21.89 -10.16
C PRO A 277 16.68 -22.72 -10.08
N ASN A 278 16.30 -23.19 -8.89
CA ASN A 278 15.13 -24.04 -8.69
C ASN A 278 14.01 -23.25 -8.02
N MET A 279 13.20 -22.57 -8.81
CA MET A 279 12.08 -21.74 -8.32
C MET A 279 10.75 -22.44 -8.56
N ILE A 280 9.86 -22.34 -7.58
CA ILE A 280 8.48 -22.81 -7.65
C ILE A 280 7.57 -21.60 -7.47
N PHE A 281 6.72 -21.33 -8.46
CA PHE A 281 5.80 -20.20 -8.48
C PHE A 281 4.41 -20.68 -8.11
N ILE A 282 3.82 -20.14 -7.05
CA ILE A 282 2.51 -20.55 -6.54
C ILE A 282 1.60 -19.35 -6.44
N THR A 283 0.47 -19.35 -7.16
CA THR A 283 -0.60 -18.37 -6.93
C THR A 283 -1.65 -18.95 -5.99
N CYS A 284 -1.98 -18.22 -4.94
CA CYS A 284 -2.93 -18.64 -3.92
C CYS A 284 -4.20 -17.80 -3.97
N PHE A 285 -5.36 -18.46 -3.78
CA PHE A 285 -6.68 -17.84 -3.74
C PHE A 285 -7.43 -18.25 -2.46
N ASN A 286 -8.40 -17.44 -2.01
CA ASN A 286 -9.27 -17.85 -0.90
C ASN A 286 -10.21 -18.97 -1.33
N SER A 287 -10.73 -18.92 -2.58
CA SER A 287 -11.70 -19.87 -3.10
C SER A 287 -11.53 -20.19 -4.59
N ARG A 288 -12.08 -21.33 -5.03
CA ARG A 288 -12.12 -21.66 -6.46
C ARG A 288 -12.92 -20.66 -7.30
N ASN A 289 -13.88 -19.97 -6.70
CA ASN A 289 -14.65 -18.93 -7.41
C ASN A 289 -13.78 -17.70 -7.68
N GLU A 290 -12.90 -17.32 -6.77
CA GLU A 290 -11.92 -16.26 -7.01
C GLU A 290 -10.91 -16.68 -8.07
N MET A 291 -10.37 -17.90 -7.99
CA MET A 291 -9.44 -18.45 -8.97
C MET A 291 -10.01 -18.41 -10.40
N LYS A 292 -11.29 -18.72 -10.58
CA LYS A 292 -11.95 -18.86 -11.88
C LYS A 292 -11.76 -17.64 -12.78
N GLN A 293 -11.82 -16.44 -12.23
CA GLN A 293 -11.69 -15.20 -12.99
C GLN A 293 -10.25 -14.91 -13.46
N TRP A 294 -9.27 -15.55 -12.81
CA TRP A 294 -7.85 -15.37 -13.08
C TRP A 294 -7.24 -16.46 -13.97
N LEU A 295 -7.94 -17.57 -14.20
CA LEU A 295 -7.44 -18.70 -15.00
C LEU A 295 -6.80 -18.29 -16.33
N PRO A 296 -7.34 -17.34 -17.11
CA PRO A 296 -6.75 -16.95 -18.40
C PRO A 296 -5.40 -16.20 -18.27
N GLN A 297 -5.06 -15.73 -17.08
CA GLN A 297 -3.85 -14.93 -16.83
C GLN A 297 -2.74 -15.76 -16.17
N LEU A 298 -3.07 -16.92 -15.60
CA LEU A 298 -2.08 -17.78 -14.93
C LEU A 298 -1.09 -18.32 -15.96
N ALA A 299 0.20 -18.19 -15.64
CA ALA A 299 1.27 -18.73 -16.47
C ALA A 299 1.31 -20.25 -16.41
N TRP A 300 1.75 -20.89 -17.50
CA TRP A 300 2.15 -22.28 -17.48
C TRP A 300 3.42 -22.47 -16.63
N GLU A 301 3.66 -23.70 -16.19
CA GLU A 301 4.78 -24.03 -15.29
C GLU A 301 4.70 -23.28 -13.94
N THR A 302 3.48 -23.13 -13.43
CA THR A 302 3.19 -22.59 -12.11
C THR A 302 2.16 -23.46 -11.39
N GLU A 303 2.06 -23.25 -10.07
CA GLU A 303 1.16 -23.97 -9.18
C GLU A 303 0.01 -23.04 -8.73
N VAL A 304 -1.13 -23.64 -8.41
CA VAL A 304 -2.26 -22.91 -7.80
C VAL A 304 -2.72 -23.63 -6.55
N TRP A 305 -2.84 -22.87 -5.47
CA TRP A 305 -3.39 -23.34 -4.21
C TRP A 305 -4.64 -22.54 -3.81
N VAL A 306 -5.58 -23.21 -3.15
CA VAL A 306 -6.86 -22.62 -2.74
C VAL A 306 -7.10 -22.87 -1.26
N ALA A 307 -7.31 -21.80 -0.48
CA ALA A 307 -7.37 -21.88 0.98
C ALA A 307 -8.61 -22.62 1.53
N ASP A 308 -9.71 -22.68 0.78
CA ASP A 308 -10.92 -23.43 1.13
C ASP A 308 -10.80 -24.93 0.86
N ASP A 309 -9.74 -25.36 0.12
CA ASP A 309 -9.42 -26.78 -0.14
C ASP A 309 -7.91 -27.02 0.07
N PRO A 310 -7.39 -26.88 1.31
CA PRO A 310 -5.98 -26.72 1.58
C PRO A 310 -5.09 -27.94 1.33
N ASP A 311 -5.68 -29.12 1.16
CA ASP A 311 -4.96 -30.37 1.00
C ASP A 311 -4.65 -30.69 -0.46
N HIS A 312 -5.03 -29.81 -1.40
CA HIS A 312 -4.86 -30.01 -2.84
C HIS A 312 -4.05 -28.88 -3.48
N MET A 313 -3.24 -29.26 -4.48
CA MET A 313 -2.49 -28.35 -5.35
C MET A 313 -2.91 -28.59 -6.80
N ILE A 314 -3.09 -27.52 -7.56
CA ILE A 314 -3.35 -27.60 -9.00
C ILE A 314 -2.06 -27.28 -9.72
N HIS A 315 -1.61 -28.21 -10.56
CA HIS A 315 -0.40 -28.07 -11.36
C HIS A 315 -0.79 -27.59 -12.78
N LEU A 316 -0.17 -26.49 -13.25
CA LEU A 316 -0.37 -25.94 -14.59
C LEU A 316 0.77 -26.30 -15.55
N ASP A 317 1.47 -27.38 -15.27
CA ASP A 317 2.69 -27.82 -15.96
C ASP A 317 2.51 -29.14 -16.72
N GLY A 318 1.34 -29.42 -17.22
CA GLY A 318 1.06 -30.67 -17.92
C GLY A 318 2.08 -31.04 -19.01
N ALA A 319 2.23 -32.32 -19.28
CA ALA A 319 3.08 -32.84 -20.34
C ALA A 319 2.64 -32.28 -21.72
N LYS A 320 3.59 -32.02 -22.62
CA LYS A 320 3.30 -31.56 -23.99
C LYS A 320 2.45 -32.53 -24.81
N TYR A 321 2.42 -33.82 -24.41
CA TYR A 321 1.67 -34.87 -25.08
C TYR A 321 0.69 -35.52 -24.14
N LEU A 322 -0.51 -35.80 -24.61
CA LEU A 322 -1.50 -36.56 -23.88
C LEU A 322 -1.00 -37.99 -23.68
N SER A 323 -1.06 -38.45 -22.43
CA SER A 323 -0.91 -39.87 -22.10
C SER A 323 -1.98 -40.26 -21.10
N PRO A 324 -2.48 -41.51 -21.11
CA PRO A 324 -3.39 -41.97 -20.07
C PRO A 324 -2.65 -41.98 -18.73
N TYR A 325 -3.36 -41.60 -17.65
CA TYR A 325 -2.85 -41.83 -16.30
C TYR A 325 -2.76 -43.35 -16.09
N ILE A 326 -1.55 -43.83 -15.96
CA ILE A 326 -1.30 -45.25 -15.63
C ILE A 326 -1.05 -45.27 -14.12
N GLU A 327 -1.95 -45.92 -13.38
CA GLU A 327 -1.70 -46.29 -12.00
C GLU A 327 -0.52 -47.27 -12.01
N ASN A 328 0.60 -46.90 -11.41
CA ASN A 328 1.74 -47.78 -11.14
C ASN A 328 1.55 -48.49 -9.80
#